data_fbef66b997cc485ca25a3dd4d4eeffbd
#
_entry.id   fbef66b997cc485ca25a3dd4d4eeffbd
#
_cell.length_a   1.000
_cell.length_b   1.000
_cell.length_c   1.000
_cell.angle_alpha   90.00
_cell.angle_beta   90.00
_cell.angle_gamma   90.00
#
_symmetry.space_group_name_H-M   'P 1'
#
loop_
_entity.id
_entity.type
_entity.pdbx_description
1 polymer ?
#
loop_
_entity_poly.entity_id
_entity_poly.type
_entity_poly.pdbx_seq_one_letter_code
_entity_poly.pdbx_strand_id
1 'polypeptide(L)'
;TNGFYCVWAFKEDRTIQKFYNSIDQIIDVANNLNEENYNVYFGLSTFETPQSRKIQNIKSLSSFFLDLDCGEGKDYPNQKEALVACQLFCKNIGLPKPVMVNSGNGVHVYWALKSSIPYDDWYPVALKLKSLCTEHNLLADPVVTADGARVLRVPYTNNYKKGITKSVEFFGDTAPDLIDFEQFSNLLGGGMKVPSRLEPDERTSSL
;
A
#
# COMPACT_ATOMS: atom_id res chain seq x y z
N THR A 1 6.87 2.64 21.50
CA THR A 1 6.11 3.43 20.50
C THR A 1 5.99 2.63 19.22
N ASN A 2 4.79 2.58 18.65
CA ASN A 2 4.54 1.83 17.41
C ASN A 2 5.14 2.50 16.14
N GLY A 3 6.00 3.52 16.31
CA GLY A 3 6.53 4.34 15.23
C GLY A 3 5.62 5.52 14.89
N PHE A 4 5.94 6.19 13.79
CA PHE A 4 5.20 7.35 13.29
C PHE A 4 4.41 6.99 12.04
N TYR A 5 3.17 7.40 11.96
CA TYR A 5 2.32 7.32 10.77
C TYR A 5 2.53 8.56 9.91
N CYS A 6 2.39 8.43 8.60
CA CYS A 6 2.59 9.53 7.65
C CYS A 6 1.29 9.89 6.94
N VAL A 7 0.94 11.17 6.93
CA VAL A 7 -0.02 11.76 5.99
C VAL A 7 0.77 12.46 4.90
N TRP A 8 0.40 12.21 3.65
CA TRP A 8 0.90 12.91 2.49
C TRP A 8 -0.28 13.45 1.71
N ALA A 9 -0.25 14.74 1.36
CA ALA A 9 -1.34 15.37 0.62
C ALA A 9 -0.81 16.33 -0.43
N PHE A 10 -1.56 16.51 -1.51
CA PHE A 10 -1.24 17.52 -2.50
C PHE A 10 -2.50 18.20 -3.05
N LYS A 11 -2.34 19.46 -3.40
CA LYS A 11 -3.31 20.29 -4.10
C LYS A 11 -2.54 21.27 -4.97
N GLU A 12 -2.80 21.24 -6.29
CA GLU A 12 -2.05 22.05 -7.25
C GLU A 12 -0.54 21.84 -7.08
N ASP A 13 0.24 22.90 -6.79
CA ASP A 13 1.69 22.85 -6.60
C ASP A 13 2.11 22.66 -5.13
N ARG A 14 1.13 22.49 -4.22
CA ARG A 14 1.39 22.38 -2.78
C ARG A 14 1.41 20.92 -2.35
N THR A 15 2.51 20.51 -1.74
CA THR A 15 2.67 19.18 -1.12
C THR A 15 2.84 19.31 0.38
N ILE A 16 2.13 18.48 1.13
CA ILE A 16 2.22 18.38 2.58
C ILE A 16 2.65 16.96 2.92
N GLN A 17 3.66 16.83 3.79
CA GLN A 17 4.03 15.57 4.41
C GLN A 17 4.22 15.80 5.89
N LYS A 18 3.44 15.08 6.71
CA LYS A 18 3.49 15.19 8.17
C LYS A 18 3.44 13.80 8.80
N PHE A 19 4.02 13.71 10.00
CA PHE A 19 4.12 12.47 10.75
C PHE A 19 3.48 12.64 12.13
N TYR A 20 2.80 11.60 12.59
CA TYR A 20 2.07 11.57 13.86
C TYR A 20 2.26 10.22 14.53
N ASN A 21 2.17 10.18 15.86
CA ASN A 21 2.27 8.95 16.64
C ASN A 21 0.90 8.36 17.06
N SER A 22 -0.19 8.98 16.63
CA SER A 22 -1.57 8.55 16.87
C SER A 22 -2.34 8.43 15.56
N ILE A 23 -3.15 7.38 15.45
CA ILE A 23 -4.07 7.17 14.32
C ILE A 23 -5.18 8.23 14.34
N ASP A 24 -5.69 8.62 15.52
CA ASP A 24 -6.73 9.65 15.63
C ASP A 24 -6.24 10.98 15.03
N GLN A 25 -5.00 11.37 15.31
CA GLN A 25 -4.40 12.56 14.69
C GLN A 25 -4.31 12.44 13.15
N ILE A 26 -4.03 11.24 12.63
CA ILE A 26 -4.02 11.00 11.18
C ILE A 26 -5.40 11.19 10.58
N ILE A 27 -6.44 10.67 11.24
CA ILE A 27 -7.83 10.79 10.79
C ILE A 27 -8.26 12.25 10.77
N ASP A 28 -8.04 12.99 11.85
CA ASP A 28 -8.39 14.41 11.96
C ASP A 28 -7.70 15.25 10.87
N VAL A 29 -6.40 15.05 10.71
CA VAL A 29 -5.61 15.79 9.70
C VAL A 29 -6.02 15.43 8.28
N ALA A 30 -6.30 14.15 8.01
CA ALA A 30 -6.76 13.71 6.69
C ALA A 30 -8.11 14.34 6.34
N ASN A 31 -9.06 14.38 7.27
CA ASN A 31 -10.35 15.00 7.08
C ASN A 31 -10.22 16.50 6.82
N ASN A 32 -9.50 17.23 7.68
CA ASN A 32 -9.30 18.68 7.52
C ASN A 32 -8.65 19.02 6.17
N LEU A 33 -7.60 18.29 5.76
CA LEU A 33 -6.95 18.52 4.47
C LEU A 33 -7.89 18.19 3.30
N ASN A 34 -8.73 17.17 3.43
CA ASN A 34 -9.66 16.81 2.37
C ASN A 34 -10.81 17.83 2.24
N GLU A 35 -11.29 18.41 3.35
CA GLU A 35 -12.25 19.54 3.35
C GLU A 35 -11.68 20.77 2.63
N GLU A 36 -10.36 20.98 2.70
CA GLU A 36 -9.64 22.01 1.95
C GLU A 36 -9.36 21.62 0.47
N ASN A 37 -9.93 20.52 -0.02
CA ASN A 37 -9.77 19.94 -1.36
C ASN A 37 -8.34 19.43 -1.68
N TYR A 38 -7.57 19.00 -0.68
CA TYR A 38 -6.35 18.26 -0.93
C TYR A 38 -6.67 16.81 -1.30
N ASN A 39 -5.90 16.25 -2.22
CA ASN A 39 -5.82 14.81 -2.41
C ASN A 39 -5.00 14.22 -1.26
N VAL A 40 -5.61 13.41 -0.41
CA VAL A 40 -5.00 12.93 0.82
C VAL A 40 -4.65 11.45 0.75
N TYR A 41 -3.48 11.11 1.25
CA TYR A 41 -2.91 9.78 1.26
C TYR A 41 -2.31 9.47 2.63
N PHE A 42 -2.23 8.21 2.98
CA PHE A 42 -1.51 7.73 4.16
C PHE A 42 -0.33 6.85 3.77
N GLY A 43 0.74 6.89 4.56
CA GLY A 43 1.87 5.97 4.43
C GLY A 43 1.47 4.56 4.84
N LEU A 44 1.84 3.56 4.04
CA LEU A 44 1.51 2.15 4.27
C LEU A 44 2.39 1.51 5.34
N SER A 45 3.44 2.21 5.75
CA SER A 45 4.37 1.84 6.81
C SER A 45 4.26 2.75 8.02
N THR A 46 4.74 2.27 9.16
CA THR A 46 5.19 3.14 10.24
C THR A 46 6.67 3.46 10.08
N PHE A 47 7.11 4.58 10.63
CA PHE A 47 8.48 5.10 10.48
C PHE A 47 9.15 5.24 11.85
N GLU A 48 10.47 5.07 11.91
CA GLU A 48 11.23 5.21 13.15
C GLU A 48 11.25 6.65 13.65
N THR A 49 11.35 7.62 12.73
CA THR A 49 11.40 9.05 13.04
C THR A 49 10.42 9.85 12.18
N PRO A 50 9.96 11.03 12.63
CA PRO A 50 9.03 11.87 11.88
C PRO A 50 9.72 12.74 10.81
N GLN A 51 10.85 12.31 10.26
CA GLN A 51 11.68 13.14 9.38
C GLN A 51 11.48 12.83 7.89
N SER A 52 11.32 11.56 7.55
CA SER A 52 11.22 11.17 6.15
C SER A 52 10.44 9.87 5.95
N ARG A 53 9.88 9.71 4.73
CA ARG A 53 9.21 8.49 4.27
C ARG A 53 10.14 7.60 3.43
N LYS A 54 11.45 7.74 3.59
CA LYS A 54 12.44 6.92 2.88
C LYS A 54 12.48 5.50 3.45
N ILE A 55 12.87 4.54 2.62
CA ILE A 55 12.96 3.11 2.99
C ILE A 55 13.80 2.91 4.26
N GLN A 56 14.92 3.62 4.40
CA GLN A 56 15.82 3.52 5.56
C GLN A 56 15.18 3.95 6.88
N ASN A 57 14.06 4.67 6.83
CA ASN A 57 13.31 5.14 8.01
C ASN A 57 12.06 4.30 8.28
N ILE A 58 11.80 3.26 7.47
CA ILE A 58 10.66 2.37 7.69
C ILE A 58 10.93 1.51 8.91
N LYS A 59 9.95 1.45 9.82
CA LYS A 59 9.95 0.59 10.99
C LYS A 59 9.27 -0.74 10.70
N SER A 60 8.00 -0.68 10.30
CA SER A 60 7.19 -1.88 10.10
C SER A 60 6.00 -1.63 9.18
N LEU A 61 5.41 -2.73 8.70
CA LEU A 61 4.17 -2.74 7.95
C LEU A 61 3.16 -3.70 8.58
N SER A 62 1.87 -3.39 8.41
CA SER A 62 0.76 -4.19 8.94
C SER A 62 -0.17 -4.70 7.84
N SER A 63 0.26 -4.63 6.57
CA SER A 63 -0.51 -5.15 5.44
C SER A 63 0.38 -5.44 4.24
N PHE A 64 -0.10 -6.34 3.37
CA PHE A 64 0.31 -6.40 1.97
C PHE A 64 -0.74 -5.69 1.12
N PHE A 65 -0.34 -5.13 -0.01
CA PHE A 65 -1.22 -4.27 -0.79
C PHE A 65 -0.90 -4.30 -2.29
N LEU A 66 -1.91 -3.97 -3.10
CA LEU A 66 -1.81 -3.75 -4.54
C LEU A 66 -2.53 -2.45 -4.92
N ASP A 67 -2.11 -1.85 -6.03
CA ASP A 67 -2.83 -0.78 -6.71
C ASP A 67 -3.19 -1.23 -8.13
N LEU A 68 -4.48 -1.26 -8.45
CA LEU A 68 -5.02 -1.66 -9.76
C LEU A 68 -5.57 -0.41 -10.45
N ASP A 69 -4.82 0.11 -11.40
CA ASP A 69 -5.19 1.31 -12.14
C ASP A 69 -6.33 1.04 -13.14
N CYS A 70 -7.35 1.91 -13.16
CA CYS A 70 -8.51 1.78 -14.02
C CYS A 70 -8.79 3.06 -14.82
N GLY A 71 -9.35 2.90 -16.01
CA GLY A 71 -9.81 3.98 -16.90
C GLY A 71 -9.14 3.96 -18.26
N GLU A 72 -9.37 5.00 -19.03
CA GLU A 72 -8.80 5.13 -20.38
C GLU A 72 -7.26 5.13 -20.34
N GLY A 73 -6.64 4.25 -21.14
CA GLY A 73 -5.19 4.09 -21.20
C GLY A 73 -4.55 3.44 -19.97
N LYS A 74 -5.36 2.79 -19.11
CA LYS A 74 -4.93 2.04 -17.95
C LYS A 74 -5.07 0.54 -18.15
N ASP A 75 -4.51 -0.23 -17.21
CA ASP A 75 -4.47 -1.70 -17.27
C ASP A 75 -5.88 -2.33 -17.27
N TYR A 76 -6.82 -1.70 -16.56
CA TYR A 76 -8.22 -2.12 -16.54
C TYR A 76 -9.14 -1.03 -17.09
N PRO A 77 -10.11 -1.37 -17.98
CA PRO A 77 -11.07 -0.42 -18.51
C PRO A 77 -11.91 0.25 -17.40
N ASN A 78 -12.22 -0.52 -16.34
CA ASN A 78 -13.03 -0.05 -15.22
C ASN A 78 -12.74 -0.87 -13.96
N GLN A 79 -13.23 -0.38 -12.82
CA GLN A 79 -13.02 -1.02 -11.51
C GLN A 79 -13.67 -2.40 -11.40
N LYS A 80 -14.79 -2.65 -12.09
CA LYS A 80 -15.46 -3.96 -12.07
C LYS A 80 -14.55 -5.07 -12.61
N GLU A 81 -13.84 -4.80 -13.69
CA GLU A 81 -12.90 -5.74 -14.28
C GLU A 81 -11.68 -5.95 -13.39
N ALA A 82 -11.15 -4.89 -12.78
CA ALA A 82 -10.08 -4.99 -11.79
C ALA A 82 -10.47 -5.84 -10.58
N LEU A 83 -11.69 -5.66 -10.05
CA LEU A 83 -12.23 -6.46 -8.94
C LEU A 83 -12.33 -7.94 -9.31
N VAL A 84 -12.88 -8.26 -10.49
CA VAL A 84 -12.99 -9.65 -10.98
C VAL A 84 -11.61 -10.28 -11.16
N ALA A 85 -10.66 -9.56 -11.75
CA ALA A 85 -9.29 -10.04 -11.93
C ALA A 85 -8.62 -10.34 -10.58
N CYS A 86 -8.76 -9.44 -9.60
CA CYS A 86 -8.22 -9.62 -8.26
C CYS A 86 -8.87 -10.82 -7.53
N GLN A 87 -10.18 -10.99 -7.63
CA GLN A 87 -10.87 -12.15 -7.04
C GLN A 87 -10.41 -13.47 -7.67
N LEU A 88 -10.25 -13.52 -8.98
CA LEU A 88 -9.73 -14.69 -9.68
C LEU A 88 -8.29 -15.01 -9.27
N PHE A 89 -7.44 -14.00 -9.18
CA PHE A 89 -6.08 -14.13 -8.67
C PHE A 89 -6.04 -14.74 -7.27
N CYS A 90 -6.80 -14.17 -6.33
CA CYS A 90 -6.89 -14.70 -4.96
C CYS A 90 -7.33 -16.17 -4.94
N LYS A 91 -8.36 -16.52 -5.75
CA LYS A 91 -8.85 -17.89 -5.86
C LYS A 91 -7.78 -18.85 -6.41
N ASN A 92 -7.05 -18.44 -7.44
CA ASN A 92 -6.05 -19.28 -8.12
C ASN A 92 -4.86 -19.61 -7.21
N ILE A 93 -4.44 -18.69 -6.35
CA ILE A 93 -3.29 -18.87 -5.46
C ILE A 93 -3.69 -19.17 -4.00
N GLY A 94 -4.99 -19.26 -3.72
CA GLY A 94 -5.50 -19.60 -2.38
C GLY A 94 -5.39 -18.47 -1.36
N LEU A 95 -5.26 -17.20 -1.78
CA LEU A 95 -5.25 -16.07 -0.85
C LEU A 95 -6.64 -15.81 -0.26
N PRO A 96 -6.71 -15.36 1.01
CA PRO A 96 -7.97 -14.96 1.61
C PRO A 96 -8.54 -13.72 0.90
N LYS A 97 -9.82 -13.46 1.11
CA LYS A 97 -10.50 -12.27 0.59
C LYS A 97 -9.82 -11.00 1.13
N PRO A 98 -9.32 -10.11 0.25
CA PRO A 98 -8.74 -8.84 0.68
C PRO A 98 -9.81 -7.81 0.99
N VAL A 99 -9.44 -6.77 1.74
CA VAL A 99 -10.17 -5.51 1.77
C VAL A 99 -9.87 -4.75 0.49
N MET A 100 -10.89 -4.19 -0.14
CA MET A 100 -10.75 -3.43 -1.37
C MET A 100 -11.34 -2.04 -1.22
N VAL A 101 -10.63 -1.04 -1.76
CA VAL A 101 -11.00 0.38 -1.70
C VAL A 101 -11.11 0.93 -3.11
N ASN A 102 -12.25 1.56 -3.41
CA ASN A 102 -12.40 2.43 -4.57
C ASN A 102 -11.53 3.67 -4.35
N SER A 103 -10.47 3.86 -5.12
CA SER A 103 -9.60 5.05 -5.04
C SER A 103 -10.12 6.24 -5.86
N GLY A 104 -11.32 6.12 -6.44
CA GLY A 104 -11.91 7.06 -7.38
C GLY A 104 -11.55 6.76 -8.84
N ASN A 105 -10.36 6.28 -9.14
CA ASN A 105 -9.90 5.95 -10.50
C ASN A 105 -9.25 4.55 -10.59
N GLY A 106 -9.25 3.78 -9.53
CA GLY A 106 -8.67 2.44 -9.46
C GLY A 106 -9.14 1.71 -8.22
N VAL A 107 -8.48 0.61 -7.91
CA VAL A 107 -8.79 -0.24 -6.77
C VAL A 107 -7.52 -0.46 -5.95
N HIS A 108 -7.52 -0.05 -4.70
CA HIS A 108 -6.50 -0.49 -3.75
C HIS A 108 -6.95 -1.79 -3.09
N VAL A 109 -6.03 -2.71 -2.91
CA VAL A 109 -6.26 -4.04 -2.35
C VAL A 109 -5.38 -4.21 -1.13
N TYR A 110 -5.91 -4.73 -0.02
CA TYR A 110 -5.17 -4.89 1.22
C TYR A 110 -5.43 -6.26 1.86
N TRP A 111 -4.36 -6.92 2.29
CA TRP A 111 -4.40 -8.04 3.23
C TRP A 111 -3.84 -7.55 4.57
N ALA A 112 -4.70 -7.29 5.53
CA ALA A 112 -4.32 -6.80 6.85
C ALA A 112 -3.72 -7.91 7.70
N LEU A 113 -2.59 -7.64 8.36
CA LEU A 113 -1.89 -8.58 9.23
C LEU A 113 -2.33 -8.44 10.68
N LYS A 114 -2.30 -9.53 11.43
CA LYS A 114 -2.56 -9.56 12.88
C LYS A 114 -1.55 -8.74 13.68
N SER A 115 -0.32 -8.62 13.18
CA SER A 115 0.78 -7.93 13.82
C SER A 115 1.61 -7.16 12.80
N SER A 116 2.24 -6.07 13.23
CA SER A 116 3.20 -5.33 12.41
C SER A 116 4.47 -6.15 12.22
N ILE A 117 5.01 -6.14 11.02
CA ILE A 117 6.19 -6.91 10.62
C ILE A 117 7.32 -5.92 10.29
N PRO A 118 8.57 -6.16 10.74
CA PRO A 118 9.73 -5.38 10.31
C PRO A 118 9.85 -5.35 8.79
N TYR A 119 10.36 -4.24 8.26
CA TYR A 119 10.48 -4.07 6.79
C TYR A 119 11.33 -5.17 6.14
N ASP A 120 12.41 -5.57 6.78
CA ASP A 120 13.34 -6.59 6.26
C ASP A 120 12.67 -7.97 6.12
N ASP A 121 11.69 -8.29 6.98
CA ASP A 121 10.90 -9.53 6.90
C ASP A 121 9.75 -9.40 5.90
N TRP A 122 9.13 -8.21 5.82
CA TRP A 122 8.01 -7.92 4.92
C TRP A 122 8.42 -7.90 3.45
N TYR A 123 9.54 -7.26 3.13
CA TYR A 123 9.95 -6.96 1.76
C TYR A 123 10.11 -8.20 0.85
N PRO A 124 10.74 -9.30 1.29
CA PRO A 124 10.84 -10.51 0.48
C PRO A 124 9.49 -11.13 0.12
N VAL A 125 8.54 -11.09 1.05
CA VAL A 125 7.19 -11.61 0.83
C VAL A 125 6.42 -10.71 -0.13
N ALA A 126 6.60 -9.39 -0.05
CA ALA A 126 6.04 -8.44 -1.00
C ALA A 126 6.60 -8.62 -2.43
N LEU A 127 7.89 -8.92 -2.56
CA LEU A 127 8.50 -9.28 -3.85
C LEU A 127 7.89 -10.56 -4.42
N LYS A 128 7.62 -11.56 -3.58
CA LYS A 128 6.96 -12.79 -4.03
C LYS A 128 5.53 -12.53 -4.49
N LEU A 129 4.77 -11.71 -3.74
CA LEU A 129 3.43 -11.29 -4.17
C LEU A 129 3.49 -10.59 -5.54
N LYS A 130 4.44 -9.67 -5.73
CA LYS A 130 4.68 -9.00 -7.00
C LYS A 130 4.97 -9.97 -8.15
N SER A 131 5.81 -11.00 -7.93
CA SER A 131 6.09 -12.04 -8.91
C SER A 131 4.83 -12.81 -9.30
N LEU A 132 4.04 -13.20 -8.30
CA LEU A 132 2.78 -13.93 -8.51
C LEU A 132 1.75 -13.10 -9.28
N CYS A 133 1.68 -11.78 -9.05
CA CYS A 133 0.83 -10.92 -9.89
C CYS A 133 1.20 -11.06 -11.37
N THR A 134 2.49 -11.02 -11.70
CA THR A 134 2.97 -11.20 -13.08
C THR A 134 2.69 -12.61 -13.60
N GLU A 135 3.00 -13.64 -12.82
CA GLU A 135 2.81 -15.06 -13.19
C GLU A 135 1.34 -15.41 -13.47
N HIS A 136 0.42 -14.76 -12.77
CA HIS A 136 -1.04 -14.96 -12.89
C HIS A 136 -1.75 -13.86 -13.69
N ASN A 137 -1.02 -13.00 -14.38
CA ASN A 137 -1.56 -11.91 -15.21
C ASN A 137 -2.49 -10.94 -14.46
N LEU A 138 -2.25 -10.71 -13.17
CA LEU A 138 -2.87 -9.61 -12.44
C LEU A 138 -2.09 -8.33 -12.71
N LEU A 139 -2.71 -7.38 -13.40
CA LEU A 139 -2.10 -6.12 -13.78
C LEU A 139 -2.15 -5.13 -12.59
N ALA A 140 -1.29 -5.37 -11.60
CA ALA A 140 -1.08 -4.48 -10.46
C ALA A 140 0.15 -3.59 -10.72
N ASP A 141 0.11 -2.34 -10.22
CA ASP A 141 1.27 -1.45 -10.32
C ASP A 141 2.51 -2.09 -9.66
N PRO A 142 3.51 -2.52 -10.45
CA PRO A 142 4.66 -3.24 -9.93
C PRO A 142 5.58 -2.37 -9.06
N VAL A 143 5.43 -1.04 -9.12
CA VAL A 143 6.20 -0.11 -8.29
C VAL A 143 5.57 -0.01 -6.91
N VAL A 144 4.24 -0.09 -6.81
CA VAL A 144 3.51 -0.02 -5.55
C VAL A 144 3.69 -1.29 -4.71
N THR A 145 3.52 -2.46 -5.32
CA THR A 145 3.35 -3.75 -4.61
C THR A 145 4.46 -4.10 -3.62
N ALA A 146 5.70 -3.73 -3.91
CA ALA A 146 6.84 -4.03 -3.04
C ALA A 146 7.58 -2.76 -2.56
N ASP A 147 6.90 -1.62 -2.54
CA ASP A 147 7.46 -0.35 -2.05
C ASP A 147 6.86 0.02 -0.69
N GLY A 148 7.56 -0.31 0.39
CA GLY A 148 7.13 0.04 1.75
C GLY A 148 7.07 1.55 2.02
N ALA A 149 7.67 2.38 1.19
CA ALA A 149 7.59 3.84 1.30
C ALA A 149 6.37 4.44 0.57
N ARG A 150 5.47 3.60 0.05
CA ARG A 150 4.29 4.04 -0.72
C ARG A 150 3.24 4.71 0.15
N VAL A 151 2.44 5.54 -0.52
CA VAL A 151 1.20 6.10 0.03
C VAL A 151 0.03 5.71 -0.85
N LEU A 152 -1.10 5.41 -0.25
CA LEU A 152 -2.38 5.17 -0.92
C LEU A 152 -3.44 6.11 -0.34
N ARG A 153 -4.55 6.30 -1.07
CA ARG A 153 -5.61 7.24 -0.66
C ARG A 153 -6.27 6.82 0.64
N VAL A 154 -6.56 7.81 1.47
CA VAL A 154 -7.32 7.60 2.72
C VAL A 154 -8.77 7.31 2.36
N PRO A 155 -9.35 6.18 2.82
CA PRO A 155 -10.79 5.94 2.71
C PRO A 155 -11.63 7.03 3.36
N TYR A 156 -12.85 7.23 2.85
CA TYR A 156 -13.78 8.29 3.27
C TYR A 156 -13.33 9.72 2.96
N THR A 157 -12.34 9.88 2.07
CA THR A 157 -11.95 11.17 1.50
C THR A 157 -12.40 11.28 0.04
N ASN A 158 -12.17 12.44 -0.55
CA ASN A 158 -12.43 12.67 -1.97
C ASN A 158 -11.13 12.71 -2.78
N ASN A 159 -11.21 12.14 -3.97
CA ASN A 159 -10.19 12.24 -5.00
C ASN A 159 -10.55 13.41 -5.93
N TYR A 160 -9.73 14.45 -5.94
CA TYR A 160 -9.91 15.65 -6.74
C TYR A 160 -9.09 15.67 -8.05
N LYS A 161 -8.48 14.54 -8.43
CA LYS A 161 -7.70 14.46 -9.68
C LYS A 161 -8.62 14.65 -10.90
N LYS A 162 -8.08 15.29 -11.93
CA LYS A 162 -8.75 15.51 -13.22
C LYS A 162 -10.02 16.39 -13.17
N GLY A 163 -10.14 17.25 -12.15
CA GLY A 163 -11.27 18.20 -12.06
C GLY A 163 -12.64 17.57 -11.75
N ILE A 164 -12.68 16.26 -11.48
CA ILE A 164 -13.91 15.55 -11.09
C ILE A 164 -13.70 14.99 -9.70
N THR A 165 -14.56 15.38 -8.76
CA THR A 165 -14.56 14.83 -7.41
C THR A 165 -15.13 13.42 -7.42
N LYS A 166 -14.39 12.46 -6.85
CA LYS A 166 -14.82 11.07 -6.68
C LYS A 166 -14.57 10.61 -5.25
N SER A 167 -15.53 9.92 -4.64
CA SER A 167 -15.37 9.34 -3.32
C SER A 167 -14.31 8.25 -3.30
N VAL A 168 -13.57 8.18 -2.19
CA VAL A 168 -12.69 7.06 -1.86
C VAL A 168 -13.39 6.20 -0.81
N GLU A 169 -13.85 5.02 -1.20
CA GLU A 169 -14.76 4.20 -0.40
C GLU A 169 -14.37 2.73 -0.41
N PHE A 170 -14.76 2.00 0.63
CA PHE A 170 -14.60 0.55 0.63
C PHE A 170 -15.59 -0.13 -0.34
N PHE A 171 -15.15 -1.19 -0.99
CA PHE A 171 -16.04 -2.10 -1.70
C PHE A 171 -16.57 -3.16 -0.73
N GLY A 172 -17.83 -3.04 -0.34
CA GLY A 172 -18.52 -4.00 0.51
C GLY A 172 -18.12 -3.90 1.98
N ASP A 173 -17.92 -5.06 2.64
CA ASP A 173 -17.62 -5.12 4.07
C ASP A 173 -16.24 -4.51 4.39
N THR A 174 -16.20 -3.71 5.45
CA THR A 174 -15.01 -2.95 5.87
C THR A 174 -14.18 -3.66 6.94
N ALA A 175 -14.72 -4.72 7.56
CA ALA A 175 -14.00 -5.48 8.57
C ALA A 175 -12.99 -6.41 7.89
N PRO A 176 -11.66 -6.19 8.05
CA PRO A 176 -10.67 -7.08 7.46
C PRO A 176 -10.62 -8.42 8.22
N ASP A 177 -10.55 -9.51 7.48
CA ASP A 177 -10.07 -10.77 8.02
C ASP A 177 -8.55 -10.63 8.25
N LEU A 178 -8.14 -10.50 9.52
CA LEU A 178 -6.74 -10.38 9.86
C LEU A 178 -6.03 -11.71 9.61
N ILE A 179 -4.97 -11.69 8.81
CA ILE A 179 -4.16 -12.87 8.51
C ILE A 179 -2.85 -12.87 9.30
N ASP A 180 -2.39 -14.05 9.68
CA ASP A 180 -1.06 -14.24 10.23
C ASP A 180 0.00 -14.10 9.14
N PHE A 181 1.14 -13.46 9.47
CA PHE A 181 2.22 -13.23 8.51
C PHE A 181 2.81 -14.53 7.94
N GLU A 182 3.05 -15.52 8.79
CA GLU A 182 3.60 -16.80 8.35
C GLU A 182 2.60 -17.54 7.45
N GLN A 183 1.32 -17.49 7.80
CA GLN A 183 0.25 -18.05 6.98
C GLN A 183 0.20 -17.39 5.60
N PHE A 184 0.26 -16.04 5.55
CA PHE A 184 0.26 -15.31 4.28
C PHE A 184 1.49 -15.66 3.44
N SER A 185 2.68 -15.65 4.06
CA SER A 185 3.94 -16.02 3.40
C SER A 185 3.90 -17.44 2.83
N ASN A 186 3.37 -18.41 3.58
CA ASN A 186 3.25 -19.79 3.13
C ASN A 186 2.30 -19.95 1.93
N LEU A 187 1.19 -19.22 1.90
CA LEU A 187 0.26 -19.21 0.75
C LEU A 187 0.91 -18.69 -0.53
N LEU A 188 1.89 -17.79 -0.42
CA LEU A 188 2.66 -17.30 -1.57
C LEU A 188 3.80 -18.26 -1.99
N GLY A 189 3.90 -19.44 -1.38
CA GLY A 189 4.99 -20.40 -1.64
C GLY A 189 6.21 -20.13 -0.78
N GLY A 190 5.99 -19.73 0.48
CA GLY A 190 7.03 -19.48 1.47
C GLY A 190 7.92 -20.68 1.74
N GLY A 191 9.22 -20.48 1.62
CA GLY A 191 10.28 -21.45 1.80
C GLY A 191 11.67 -20.91 1.48
N MET A 192 11.79 -19.68 1.02
CA MET A 192 13.09 -19.05 0.84
C MET A 192 13.57 -18.40 2.13
N LYS A 193 14.61 -18.99 2.75
CA LYS A 193 15.50 -18.24 3.67
C LYS A 193 16.06 -17.08 2.86
N VAL A 194 15.67 -15.88 3.19
CA VAL A 194 16.25 -14.65 2.60
C VAL A 194 17.72 -14.61 3.00
N PRO A 195 18.66 -14.37 2.06
CA PRO A 195 20.02 -14.05 2.42
C PRO A 195 20.01 -12.78 3.27
N SER A 196 20.58 -12.84 4.47
CA SER A 196 20.84 -11.66 5.28
C SER A 196 21.60 -10.63 4.46
N ARG A 197 21.07 -9.40 4.44
CA ARG A 197 21.68 -8.14 3.97
C ARG A 197 22.80 -8.30 2.94
N LEU A 198 22.57 -7.85 1.71
CA LEU A 198 23.66 -7.39 0.86
C LEU A 198 24.34 -6.23 1.59
N GLU A 199 25.57 -6.45 2.04
CA GLU A 199 26.42 -5.36 2.52
C GLU A 199 26.56 -4.32 1.40
N PRO A 200 26.60 -3.02 1.73
CA PRO A 200 26.82 -1.99 0.72
C PRO A 200 28.17 -2.28 0.05
N ASP A 201 28.16 -2.40 -1.27
CA ASP A 201 29.34 -2.58 -2.11
C ASP A 201 30.32 -1.41 -1.85
N GLU A 202 31.44 -1.72 -1.17
CA GLU A 202 32.54 -0.80 -0.89
C GLU A 202 33.35 -0.48 -2.17
N ARG A 203 32.72 -0.20 -3.29
CA ARG A 203 33.37 0.23 -4.52
C ARG A 203 32.90 1.59 -4.99
N THR A 204 33.26 2.62 -4.24
CA THR A 204 33.55 3.96 -4.80
C THR A 204 34.26 4.83 -3.75
N SER A 205 35.50 4.46 -3.43
CA SER A 205 36.47 5.42 -2.88
C SER A 205 37.78 5.22 -3.59
N SER A 206 37.90 5.84 -4.77
CA SER A 206 39.16 6.30 -5.38
C SER A 206 38.82 6.98 -6.71
N LEU A 207 38.74 8.27 -6.66
CA LEU A 207 39.40 9.33 -7.48
C LEU A 207 38.69 10.68 -7.25
#